data_59722eb569b4b98fe06ea2fff049798c
#
_entry.id   59722eb569b4b98fe06ea2fff049798c
#
_cell.length_a   1.000
_cell.length_b   1.000
_cell.length_c   1.000
_cell.angle_alpha   90.00
_cell.angle_beta   90.00
_cell.angle_gamma   90.00
#
_symmetry.space_group_name_H-M   'P 1'
#
loop_
_entity.id
_entity.type
_entity.pdbx_description
1 polymer ?
#
loop_
_entity_poly.entity_id
_entity_poly.type
_entity_poly.pdbx_seq_one_letter_code
_entity_poly.pdbx_strand_id
1 'polypeptide(L)'
;MALTLRRARPGEAAELTALILASKRSNGYDDSFMAACADELSVSEDDILTKQIWVADHGRLMGCVTLIPTPPTGEISSFFIHPEAKRQGVGRTLWEKALTEAQAAELTHLHLDADPEAVPFYEAMGFTTIGQTPSGSIPGRFLPKMERQL
;
A
#
# COMPACT_ATOMS: atom_id res chain seq x y z
N MET A 1 21.49 0.58 -1.89
CA MET A 1 20.78 0.57 -0.59
C MET A 1 20.45 -0.86 -0.21
N ALA A 2 20.89 -1.28 0.98
CA ALA A 2 20.59 -2.61 1.47
C ALA A 2 19.24 -2.57 2.22
N LEU A 3 18.24 -3.23 1.67
CA LEU A 3 16.90 -3.31 2.26
C LEU A 3 16.67 -4.70 2.84
N THR A 4 16.10 -4.76 4.03
CA THR A 4 15.57 -5.98 4.60
C THR A 4 14.06 -6.00 4.40
N LEU A 5 13.57 -7.01 3.69
CA LEU A 5 12.13 -7.23 3.55
C LEU A 5 11.69 -8.16 4.69
N ARG A 6 10.70 -7.73 5.46
CA ARG A 6 10.19 -8.52 6.57
C ARG A 6 8.75 -8.15 6.88
N ARG A 7 8.11 -8.98 7.69
CA ARG A 7 6.79 -8.64 8.22
C ARG A 7 6.92 -7.49 9.22
N ALA A 8 5.90 -6.64 9.28
CA ALA A 8 5.80 -5.64 10.32
C ALA A 8 5.76 -6.32 11.70
N ARG A 9 6.34 -5.67 12.69
CA ARG A 9 6.46 -6.19 14.05
C ARG A 9 5.52 -5.48 15.01
N PRO A 10 5.06 -6.17 16.06
CA PRO A 10 4.34 -5.50 17.15
C PRO A 10 5.12 -4.28 17.66
N GLY A 11 4.42 -3.18 17.89
CA GLY A 11 5.03 -1.92 18.30
C GLY A 11 5.34 -0.96 17.16
N GLU A 12 5.19 -1.38 15.90
CA GLU A 12 5.52 -0.55 14.74
C GLU A 12 4.33 0.23 14.15
N ALA A 13 3.14 0.14 14.72
CA ALA A 13 1.95 0.79 14.18
C ALA A 13 2.11 2.31 14.01
N ALA A 14 2.70 2.98 14.98
CA ALA A 14 2.92 4.43 14.91
C ALA A 14 3.91 4.81 13.80
N GLU A 15 5.00 4.07 13.66
CA GLU A 15 5.99 4.30 12.61
C GLU A 15 5.41 4.04 11.22
N LEU A 16 4.61 2.97 11.08
CA LEU A 16 3.91 2.66 9.84
C LEU A 16 2.93 3.78 9.46
N THR A 17 2.14 4.25 10.41
CA THR A 17 1.20 5.34 10.18
C THR A 17 1.93 6.62 9.75
N ALA A 18 3.04 6.95 10.40
CA ALA A 18 3.85 8.10 10.03
C ALA A 18 4.41 7.99 8.60
N LEU A 19 4.90 6.81 8.23
CA LEU A 19 5.37 6.52 6.88
C LEU A 19 4.26 6.74 5.85
N ILE A 20 3.09 6.18 6.09
CA ILE A 20 1.94 6.25 5.18
C ILE A 20 1.49 7.70 5.00
N LEU A 21 1.37 8.45 6.09
CA LEU A 21 0.95 9.84 6.04
C LEU A 21 1.98 10.71 5.30
N ALA A 22 3.27 10.50 5.55
CA ALA A 22 4.33 11.22 4.84
C ALA A 22 4.31 10.93 3.33
N SER A 23 4.13 9.66 2.96
CA SER A 23 4.02 9.24 1.57
C SER A 23 2.81 9.89 0.88
N LYS A 24 1.66 9.84 1.51
CA LYS A 24 0.41 10.40 0.98
C LYS A 24 0.54 11.91 0.78
N ARG A 25 1.03 12.61 1.81
CA ARG A 25 1.23 14.06 1.75
C ARG A 25 2.16 14.46 0.60
N SER A 26 3.16 13.66 0.29
CA SER A 26 4.13 13.95 -0.77
C SER A 26 3.50 14.01 -2.17
N ASN A 27 2.26 13.54 -2.32
CA ASN A 27 1.51 13.66 -3.57
C ASN A 27 0.89 15.05 -3.77
N GLY A 28 1.10 15.99 -2.85
CA GLY A 28 0.66 17.38 -2.99
C GLY A 28 -0.66 17.71 -2.30
N TYR A 29 -1.19 16.81 -1.49
CA TYR A 29 -2.43 17.04 -0.75
C TYR A 29 -2.22 18.05 0.39
N ASP A 30 -3.21 18.92 0.61
CA ASP A 30 -3.15 19.93 1.66
C ASP A 30 -3.51 19.37 3.06
N ASP A 31 -3.37 20.20 4.09
CA ASP A 31 -3.61 19.80 5.48
C ASP A 31 -5.06 19.35 5.71
N SER A 32 -6.02 20.03 5.08
CA SER A 32 -7.44 19.67 5.20
C SER A 32 -7.72 18.28 4.64
N PHE A 33 -7.16 17.98 3.46
CA PHE A 33 -7.27 16.66 2.85
C PHE A 33 -6.64 15.60 3.74
N MET A 34 -5.42 15.85 4.21
CA MET A 34 -4.70 14.89 5.07
C MET A 34 -5.44 14.62 6.38
N ALA A 35 -6.03 15.66 6.99
CA ALA A 35 -6.83 15.48 8.21
C ALA A 35 -8.06 14.60 7.95
N ALA A 36 -8.72 14.77 6.81
CA ALA A 36 -9.89 13.96 6.45
C ALA A 36 -9.54 12.49 6.21
N CYS A 37 -8.33 12.20 5.75
CA CYS A 37 -7.87 10.83 5.45
C CYS A 37 -7.18 10.14 6.62
N ALA A 38 -6.83 10.87 7.68
CA ALA A 38 -5.91 10.36 8.70
C ALA A 38 -6.37 9.04 9.34
N ASP A 39 -7.64 8.92 9.69
CA ASP A 39 -8.16 7.70 10.32
C ASP A 39 -8.12 6.51 9.37
N GLU A 40 -8.49 6.70 8.10
CA GLU A 40 -8.48 5.65 7.10
C GLU A 40 -7.06 5.16 6.81
N LEU A 41 -6.07 6.05 6.87
CA LEU A 41 -4.67 5.74 6.60
C LEU A 41 -3.92 5.20 7.82
N SER A 42 -4.52 5.25 9.02
CA SER A 42 -3.87 4.80 10.24
C SER A 42 -3.77 3.28 10.30
N VAL A 43 -2.64 2.80 10.79
CA VAL A 43 -2.40 1.37 11.05
C VAL A 43 -2.47 1.16 12.55
N SER A 44 -3.23 0.16 12.98
CA SER A 44 -3.32 -0.25 14.39
C SER A 44 -2.41 -1.43 14.68
N GLU A 45 -2.15 -1.68 15.96
CA GLU A 45 -1.44 -2.91 16.38
C GLU A 45 -2.23 -4.16 16.01
N ASP A 46 -3.56 -4.08 16.03
CA ASP A 46 -4.41 -5.18 15.58
C ASP A 46 -4.22 -5.48 14.08
N ASP A 47 -4.08 -4.45 13.25
CA ASP A 47 -3.79 -4.62 11.82
C ASP A 47 -2.50 -5.40 11.61
N ILE A 48 -1.47 -5.13 12.43
CA ILE A 48 -0.18 -5.84 12.33
C ILE A 48 -0.36 -7.32 12.65
N LEU A 49 -1.23 -7.65 13.60
CA LEU A 49 -1.49 -9.03 13.98
C LEU A 49 -2.38 -9.78 13.00
N THR A 50 -3.32 -9.10 12.36
CA THR A 50 -4.37 -9.74 11.56
C THR A 50 -4.17 -9.65 10.06
N LYS A 51 -3.38 -8.67 9.59
CA LYS A 51 -3.11 -8.46 8.17
C LYS A 51 -1.67 -8.82 7.82
N GLN A 52 -1.43 -9.10 6.55
CA GLN A 52 -0.09 -9.43 6.08
C GLN A 52 0.59 -8.14 5.59
N ILE A 53 1.31 -7.49 6.49
CA ILE A 53 2.01 -6.23 6.22
C ILE A 53 3.51 -6.51 6.05
N TRP A 54 4.03 -6.22 4.86
CA TRP A 54 5.45 -6.33 4.54
C TRP A 54 6.08 -4.95 4.55
N VAL A 55 7.26 -4.86 5.13
CA VAL A 55 8.02 -3.59 5.20
C VAL A 55 9.39 -3.74 4.58
N ALA A 56 9.88 -2.64 4.01
CA ALA A 56 11.26 -2.51 3.55
C ALA A 56 12.00 -1.67 4.59
N ASP A 57 12.95 -2.30 5.26
CA ASP A 57 13.68 -1.72 6.39
C ASP A 57 15.13 -1.43 5.99
N HIS A 58 15.58 -0.20 6.22
CA HIS A 58 16.98 0.22 6.04
C HIS A 58 17.39 1.10 7.23
N GLY A 59 17.25 0.57 8.45
CA GLY A 59 17.42 1.31 9.69
C GLY A 59 16.17 2.09 10.11
N ARG A 60 15.29 2.38 9.17
CA ARG A 60 13.93 2.89 9.37
C ARG A 60 13.05 2.31 8.29
N LEU A 61 11.74 2.42 8.43
CA LEU A 61 10.80 1.91 7.44
C LEU A 61 10.81 2.80 6.21
N MET A 62 11.20 2.24 5.07
CA MET A 62 11.30 2.94 3.80
C MET A 62 10.05 2.74 2.93
N GLY A 63 9.27 1.73 3.20
CA GLY A 63 8.03 1.44 2.49
C GLY A 63 7.28 0.30 3.13
N CYS A 64 6.01 0.16 2.73
CA CYS A 64 5.17 -0.94 3.19
C CYS A 64 4.16 -1.33 2.11
N VAL A 65 3.74 -2.59 2.15
CA VAL A 65 2.64 -3.12 1.35
C VAL A 65 1.81 -4.06 2.23
N THR A 66 0.49 -3.93 2.16
CA THR A 66 -0.42 -4.80 2.90
C THR A 66 -1.21 -5.66 1.92
N LEU A 67 -1.05 -6.97 2.06
CA LEU A 67 -1.80 -7.98 1.31
C LEU A 67 -2.87 -8.57 2.22
N ILE A 68 -4.11 -8.59 1.76
CA ILE A 68 -5.22 -9.26 2.45
C ILE A 68 -5.69 -10.40 1.54
N PRO A 69 -5.27 -11.65 1.80
CA PRO A 69 -5.74 -12.78 1.01
C PRO A 69 -7.21 -13.08 1.33
N THR A 70 -8.00 -13.18 0.28
CA THR A 70 -9.41 -13.62 0.35
C THR A 70 -9.63 -14.62 -0.79
N PRO A 71 -9.04 -15.83 -0.70
CA PRO A 71 -9.02 -16.76 -1.82
C PRO A 71 -10.38 -16.94 -2.48
N PRO A 72 -10.44 -16.99 -3.82
CA PRO A 72 -9.32 -17.02 -4.79
C PRO A 72 -8.69 -15.67 -5.11
N THR A 73 -9.13 -14.58 -4.52
CA THR A 73 -8.61 -13.24 -4.78
C THR A 73 -7.86 -12.67 -3.58
N GLY A 74 -7.21 -11.53 -3.75
CA GLY A 74 -6.57 -10.79 -2.67
C GLY A 74 -6.62 -9.30 -2.92
N GLU A 75 -6.57 -8.54 -1.84
CA GLU A 75 -6.55 -7.09 -1.89
C GLU A 75 -5.19 -6.54 -1.49
N ILE A 76 -4.69 -5.56 -2.24
CA ILE A 76 -3.60 -4.69 -1.79
C ILE A 76 -4.28 -3.48 -1.14
N SER A 77 -4.32 -3.44 0.19
CA SER A 77 -5.05 -2.41 0.93
C SER A 77 -4.20 -1.19 1.24
N SER A 78 -2.88 -1.32 1.25
CA SER A 78 -1.96 -0.21 1.37
C SER A 78 -0.66 -0.51 0.61
N PHE A 79 -0.07 0.52 0.01
CA PHE A 79 1.21 0.42 -0.67
C PHE A 79 1.81 1.82 -0.69
N PHE A 80 2.79 2.05 0.17
CA PHE A 80 3.36 3.38 0.36
C PHE A 80 4.88 3.32 0.46
N ILE A 81 5.53 4.33 -0.14
CA ILE A 81 6.98 4.47 -0.15
C ILE A 81 7.33 5.79 0.54
N HIS A 82 8.31 5.76 1.43
CA HIS A 82 8.80 6.98 2.08
C HIS A 82 9.26 7.99 1.01
N PRO A 83 8.89 9.29 1.14
CA PRO A 83 9.26 10.28 0.12
C PRO A 83 10.76 10.31 -0.21
N GLU A 84 11.62 10.10 0.78
CA GLU A 84 13.08 10.08 0.58
C GLU A 84 13.59 8.81 -0.09
N ALA A 85 12.75 7.78 -0.22
CA ALA A 85 13.12 6.51 -0.81
C ALA A 85 12.56 6.31 -2.22
N LYS A 86 11.83 7.29 -2.75
CA LYS A 86 11.27 7.20 -4.10
C LYS A 86 12.37 7.08 -5.15
N ARG A 87 12.07 6.30 -6.21
CA ARG A 87 12.98 6.04 -7.34
C ARG A 87 14.24 5.25 -6.97
N GLN A 88 14.24 4.55 -5.84
CA GLN A 88 15.36 3.71 -5.41
C GLN A 88 15.04 2.22 -5.47
N GLY A 89 13.96 1.84 -6.17
CA GLY A 89 13.57 0.44 -6.33
C GLY A 89 12.82 -0.17 -5.16
N VAL A 90 12.49 0.61 -4.12
CA VAL A 90 11.76 0.10 -2.95
C VAL A 90 10.37 -0.40 -3.33
N GLY A 91 9.65 0.36 -4.15
CA GLY A 91 8.31 -0.03 -4.60
C GLY A 91 8.32 -1.33 -5.38
N ARG A 92 9.27 -1.50 -6.31
CA ARG A 92 9.41 -2.73 -7.07
C ARG A 92 9.72 -3.92 -6.16
N THR A 93 10.63 -3.74 -5.22
CA THR A 93 11.03 -4.80 -4.28
C THR A 93 9.85 -5.25 -3.43
N LEU A 94 9.06 -4.32 -2.90
CA LEU A 94 7.84 -4.62 -2.15
C LEU A 94 6.79 -5.29 -3.03
N TRP A 95 6.62 -4.82 -4.26
CA TRP A 95 5.69 -5.43 -5.20
C TRP A 95 6.06 -6.88 -5.50
N GLU A 96 7.33 -7.16 -5.78
CA GLU A 96 7.80 -8.52 -6.03
C GLU A 96 7.53 -9.44 -4.84
N LYS A 97 7.69 -8.93 -3.62
CA LYS A 97 7.36 -9.69 -2.41
C LYS A 97 5.86 -9.96 -2.31
N ALA A 98 5.03 -8.96 -2.52
CA ALA A 98 3.57 -9.13 -2.49
C ALA A 98 3.11 -10.14 -3.55
N LEU A 99 3.68 -10.07 -4.75
CA LEU A 99 3.36 -11.00 -5.84
C LEU A 99 3.74 -12.43 -5.47
N THR A 100 4.93 -12.64 -4.92
CA THR A 100 5.39 -13.95 -4.48
C THR A 100 4.46 -14.53 -3.41
N GLU A 101 4.07 -13.71 -2.42
CA GLU A 101 3.17 -14.16 -1.36
C GLU A 101 1.75 -14.45 -1.88
N ALA A 102 1.27 -13.65 -2.83
CA ALA A 102 -0.02 -13.89 -3.46
C ALA A 102 -0.04 -15.21 -4.25
N GLN A 103 1.04 -15.49 -4.98
CA GLN A 103 1.19 -16.74 -5.71
C GLN A 103 1.30 -17.94 -4.77
N ALA A 104 2.03 -17.79 -3.66
CA ALA A 104 2.14 -18.84 -2.64
C ALA A 104 0.79 -19.14 -1.98
N ALA A 105 -0.09 -18.15 -1.88
CA ALA A 105 -1.45 -18.31 -1.36
C ALA A 105 -2.43 -18.79 -2.43
N GLU A 106 -1.95 -19.07 -3.63
CA GLU A 106 -2.75 -19.57 -4.77
C GLU A 106 -3.87 -18.61 -5.18
N LEU A 107 -3.63 -17.30 -5.03
CA LEU A 107 -4.57 -16.27 -5.48
C LEU A 107 -4.53 -16.16 -7.00
N THR A 108 -5.71 -15.95 -7.61
CA THR A 108 -5.83 -15.81 -9.07
C THR A 108 -5.83 -14.36 -9.52
N HIS A 109 -6.23 -13.44 -8.66
CA HIS A 109 -6.33 -12.00 -8.94
C HIS A 109 -5.93 -11.19 -7.73
N LEU A 110 -5.33 -10.02 -7.98
CA LEU A 110 -5.18 -8.96 -6.98
C LEU A 110 -6.00 -7.76 -7.42
N HIS A 111 -6.62 -7.08 -6.45
CA HIS A 111 -7.35 -5.85 -6.69
C HIS A 111 -6.96 -4.78 -5.67
N LEU A 112 -7.15 -3.53 -6.03
CA LEU A 112 -6.88 -2.39 -5.18
C LEU A 112 -7.68 -1.17 -5.63
N ASP A 113 -7.81 -0.22 -4.72
CA ASP A 113 -8.32 1.11 -5.01
C ASP A 113 -7.12 2.05 -5.00
N ALA A 114 -6.79 2.61 -6.16
CA ALA A 114 -5.56 3.37 -6.34
C ALA A 114 -5.75 4.84 -5.99
N ASP A 115 -4.73 5.45 -5.36
CA ASP A 115 -4.60 6.91 -5.44
C ASP A 115 -4.40 7.25 -6.92
N PRO A 116 -5.12 8.26 -7.46
CA PRO A 116 -4.94 8.63 -8.87
C PRO A 116 -3.49 8.91 -9.26
N GLU A 117 -2.70 9.46 -8.33
CA GLU A 117 -1.28 9.74 -8.57
C GLU A 117 -0.44 8.47 -8.71
N ALA A 118 -0.92 7.34 -8.21
CA ALA A 118 -0.20 6.06 -8.24
C ALA A 118 -0.61 5.16 -9.41
N VAL A 119 -1.61 5.53 -10.20
CA VAL A 119 -2.09 4.72 -11.31
C VAL A 119 -0.97 4.31 -12.28
N PRO A 120 -0.06 5.21 -12.72
CA PRO A 120 1.04 4.80 -13.60
C PRO A 120 1.95 3.74 -12.98
N PHE A 121 2.18 3.80 -11.67
CA PHE A 121 2.97 2.80 -10.96
C PHE A 121 2.30 1.42 -11.06
N TYR A 122 0.99 1.36 -10.77
CA TYR A 122 0.27 0.09 -10.82
C TYR A 122 0.12 -0.45 -12.24
N GLU A 123 -0.06 0.43 -13.22
CA GLU A 123 -0.07 0.01 -14.62
C GLU A 123 1.25 -0.64 -15.02
N ALA A 124 2.37 -0.07 -14.58
CA ALA A 124 3.69 -0.65 -14.81
C ALA A 124 3.86 -2.04 -14.14
N MET A 125 3.11 -2.29 -13.07
CA MET A 125 3.08 -3.59 -12.38
C MET A 125 2.05 -4.56 -12.99
N GLY A 126 1.38 -4.19 -14.06
CA GLY A 126 0.45 -5.06 -14.79
C GLY A 126 -1.00 -4.94 -14.37
N PHE A 127 -1.35 -3.95 -13.55
CA PHE A 127 -2.75 -3.69 -13.18
C PHE A 127 -3.47 -2.92 -14.29
N THR A 128 -4.77 -3.16 -14.41
CA THR A 128 -5.67 -2.41 -15.30
C THR A 128 -6.80 -1.81 -14.50
N THR A 129 -7.25 -0.62 -14.89
CA THR A 129 -8.41 0.02 -14.27
C THR A 129 -9.68 -0.67 -14.75
N ILE A 130 -10.52 -1.12 -13.81
CA ILE A 130 -11.77 -1.83 -14.11
C ILE A 130 -13.01 -1.09 -13.63
N GLY A 131 -12.87 0.04 -12.96
CA GLY A 131 -14.00 0.81 -12.46
C GLY A 131 -13.55 1.90 -11.51
N GLN A 132 -14.47 2.33 -10.66
CA GLN A 132 -14.23 3.35 -9.65
C GLN A 132 -14.86 2.92 -8.33
N THR A 133 -14.21 3.33 -7.23
CA THR A 133 -14.71 3.11 -5.87
C THR A 133 -14.86 4.46 -5.17
N PRO A 134 -15.98 4.75 -4.49
CA PRO A 134 -16.09 5.98 -3.70
C PRO A 134 -15.03 6.01 -2.61
N SER A 135 -14.39 7.18 -2.42
CA SER A 135 -13.47 7.38 -1.30
C SER A 135 -14.20 7.20 0.03
N GLY A 136 -13.57 6.47 0.96
CA GLY A 136 -14.11 6.31 2.31
C GLY A 136 -13.98 7.55 3.18
N SER A 137 -13.12 8.51 2.80
CA SER A 137 -12.81 9.70 3.61
C SER A 137 -13.27 11.00 2.99
N ILE A 138 -13.28 11.13 1.68
CA ILE A 138 -13.55 12.38 0.97
C ILE A 138 -14.85 12.26 0.19
N PRO A 139 -15.93 12.93 0.61
CA PRO A 139 -17.21 12.89 -0.12
C PRO A 139 -17.05 13.39 -1.56
N GLY A 140 -17.64 12.66 -2.49
CA GLY A 140 -17.61 13.02 -3.92
C GLY A 140 -16.33 12.66 -4.65
N ARG A 141 -15.32 12.12 -3.98
CA ARG A 141 -14.10 11.63 -4.59
C ARG A 141 -14.23 10.16 -4.92
N PHE A 142 -13.78 9.77 -6.11
CA PHE A 142 -13.72 8.38 -6.54
C PHE A 142 -12.29 7.97 -6.79
N LEU A 143 -11.96 6.72 -6.45
CA LEU A 143 -10.65 6.14 -6.68
C LEU A 143 -10.72 5.14 -7.82
N PRO A 144 -9.73 5.10 -8.73
CA PRO A 144 -9.67 4.04 -9.73
C PRO A 144 -9.58 2.68 -9.06
N LYS A 145 -10.48 1.77 -9.44
CA LYS A 145 -10.41 0.37 -9.01
C LYS A 145 -9.57 -0.38 -10.03
N MET A 146 -8.54 -1.05 -9.57
CA MET A 146 -7.60 -1.74 -10.45
C MET A 146 -7.49 -3.21 -10.09
N GLU A 147 -7.19 -4.02 -11.10
CA GLU A 147 -7.08 -5.47 -10.96
C GLU A 147 -5.91 -6.00 -11.78
N ARG A 148 -5.28 -7.06 -11.28
CA ARG A 148 -4.27 -7.81 -12.00
C ARG A 148 -4.51 -9.30 -11.85
N GLN A 149 -4.52 -10.00 -12.97
CA GLN A 149 -4.49 -11.46 -13.01
C GLN A 149 -3.10 -11.98 -12.65
N LEU A 150 -3.04 -13.06 -11.91
CA LEU A 150 -1.78 -13.69 -11.52
C LEU A 150 -1.48 -14.95 -12.34
#